data_ee1b7f4e417e73386fbda1e884040f91
#
_entry.id   ee1b7f4e417e73386fbda1e884040f91
#
_cell.length_a   1.000
_cell.length_b   1.000
_cell.length_c   1.000
_cell.angle_alpha   90.00
_cell.angle_beta   90.00
_cell.angle_gamma   90.00
#
_symmetry.space_group_name_H-M   'P 1'
#
loop_
_entity.id
_entity.type
_entity.pdbx_description
1 polymer ?
#
loop_
_entity_poly.entity_id
_entity_poly.type
_entity_poly.pdbx_seq_one_letter_code
_entity_poly.pdbx_strand_id
1 'polypeptide(L)'
;MTREIIDMNDTMRMALRRWLAGSLAVVMGMHCMASRAAGTSAPAAPPMTAPPAGVYHIDKAHASLQLRVSHMGFSTYTTRFSRFDATLTFDPNDIPASKLVATVDAASLQLDAAPKMCMDIVQGPQFLDTKAYPKIVFRSEKIRMTGAKTFDIVGTLALHGVTRPVVLAASYNGGYPGMPDMDPHARIGFSAHGSFKRSDFGMGYGVPAPGTTMGVGDLIDVTIEAEFSGPPLATAAGKSH
;
A
#
# COMPACT_ATOMS: atom_id res chain seq x y z
N MET A 1 -9.07 -20.23 -54.77
CA MET A 1 -8.92 -18.75 -54.60
C MET A 1 -7.71 -18.51 -53.70
N THR A 2 -6.60 -18.25 -54.34
CA THR A 2 -5.25 -18.05 -53.76
C THR A 2 -4.89 -16.56 -53.87
N ARG A 3 -4.06 -16.08 -52.91
CA ARG A 3 -3.49 -14.71 -52.77
C ARG A 3 -4.43 -13.73 -52.03
N GLU A 4 -3.97 -13.13 -50.88
CA GLU A 4 -2.86 -12.22 -50.66
C GLU A 4 -2.41 -12.25 -49.19
N ILE A 5 -1.23 -12.78 -48.91
CA ILE A 5 -0.47 -12.41 -47.73
C ILE A 5 0.56 -11.41 -48.26
N ILE A 6 0.22 -10.12 -48.16
CA ILE A 6 1.14 -9.04 -48.54
C ILE A 6 2.14 -8.88 -47.40
N ASP A 7 3.35 -9.12 -47.80
CA ASP A 7 4.63 -9.02 -47.15
C ASP A 7 4.85 -7.64 -46.48
N MET A 8 4.60 -7.59 -45.14
CA MET A 8 4.89 -6.43 -44.30
C MET A 8 6.39 -6.30 -43.95
N ASN A 9 7.25 -7.19 -44.45
CA ASN A 9 8.67 -7.19 -44.11
C ASN A 9 9.57 -6.36 -45.04
N ASP A 10 9.12 -6.03 -46.25
CA ASP A 10 9.93 -5.26 -47.21
C ASP A 10 9.85 -3.75 -47.03
N THR A 11 8.77 -3.21 -46.49
CA THR A 11 8.64 -1.76 -46.22
C THR A 11 9.49 -1.29 -45.05
N MET A 12 9.81 -2.16 -44.11
CA MET A 12 10.63 -1.81 -42.94
C MET A 12 12.13 -1.91 -43.21
N ARG A 13 12.54 -2.65 -44.26
CA ARG A 13 13.96 -2.79 -44.66
C ARG A 13 14.47 -1.65 -45.53
N MET A 14 13.59 -0.92 -46.20
CA MET A 14 13.98 0.24 -47.02
C MET A 14 14.12 1.54 -46.21
N ALA A 15 13.48 1.65 -45.05
CA ALA A 15 13.62 2.83 -44.21
C ALA A 15 14.96 2.89 -43.45
N LEU A 16 15.62 1.74 -43.22
CA LEU A 16 16.87 1.67 -42.44
C LEU A 16 18.14 1.87 -43.29
N ARG A 17 18.03 1.88 -44.61
CA ARG A 17 19.20 2.04 -45.52
C ARG A 17 19.47 3.47 -46.01
N ARG A 18 18.63 4.45 -45.66
CA ARG A 18 18.77 5.85 -46.12
C ARG A 18 19.38 6.81 -45.09
N TRP A 19 19.80 6.31 -43.92
CA TRP A 19 20.38 7.16 -42.85
C TRP A 19 21.90 7.01 -42.68
N LEU A 20 22.61 6.32 -43.58
CA LEU A 20 24.05 6.08 -43.48
C LEU A 20 24.86 6.66 -44.66
N ALA A 21 24.44 7.77 -45.27
CA ALA A 21 25.29 8.45 -46.25
C ALA A 21 25.06 9.96 -46.19
N GLY A 22 25.94 10.64 -45.50
CA GLY A 22 26.07 12.09 -45.65
C GLY A 22 26.24 12.84 -44.34
N SER A 23 27.46 12.96 -43.85
CA SER A 23 27.98 14.22 -43.29
C SER A 23 29.43 14.07 -42.93
N LEU A 24 30.25 14.46 -43.87
CA LEU A 24 31.69 14.72 -43.71
C LEU A 24 31.86 16.20 -43.37
N ALA A 25 32.56 16.48 -42.29
CA ALA A 25 33.34 17.66 -41.94
C ALA A 25 32.69 19.04 -41.94
N VAL A 26 32.60 19.64 -40.77
CA VAL A 26 33.14 20.98 -40.46
C VAL A 26 33.67 20.96 -39.02
N VAL A 27 34.97 20.86 -38.90
CA VAL A 27 35.70 21.16 -37.66
C VAL A 27 35.82 22.67 -37.55
N MET A 28 34.95 23.31 -36.75
CA MET A 28 35.13 24.70 -36.37
C MET A 28 35.32 24.73 -34.87
N GLY A 29 36.55 25.05 -34.45
CA GLY A 29 36.94 25.12 -33.05
C GLY A 29 36.15 26.18 -32.28
N MET A 30 35.26 25.74 -31.43
CA MET A 30 34.69 26.54 -30.36
C MET A 30 35.35 26.13 -29.06
N HIS A 31 36.28 26.94 -28.59
CA HIS A 31 36.77 26.89 -27.22
C HIS A 31 35.60 27.20 -26.29
N CYS A 32 34.93 26.15 -25.81
CA CYS A 32 33.95 26.29 -24.76
C CYS A 32 34.69 26.49 -23.45
N MET A 33 34.81 27.76 -23.00
CA MET A 33 35.20 28.05 -21.64
C MET A 33 34.18 27.37 -20.72
N ALA A 34 34.62 26.27 -20.09
CA ALA A 34 33.87 25.62 -19.02
C ALA A 34 33.82 26.55 -17.82
N SER A 35 32.78 27.39 -17.76
CA SER A 35 32.39 28.05 -16.50
C SER A 35 32.04 26.98 -15.52
N ARG A 36 32.97 26.69 -14.59
CA ARG A 36 32.68 25.97 -13.37
C ARG A 36 31.68 26.83 -12.58
N ALA A 37 30.40 26.60 -12.82
CA ALA A 37 29.39 27.00 -11.87
C ALA A 37 29.76 26.32 -10.54
N ALA A 38 30.26 27.10 -9.59
CA ALA A 38 30.35 26.65 -8.20
C ALA A 38 28.91 26.30 -7.77
N GLY A 39 28.63 25.02 -7.78
CA GLY A 39 27.37 24.50 -7.24
C GLY A 39 27.35 24.86 -5.76
N THR A 40 26.61 25.91 -5.40
CA THR A 40 26.17 26.08 -4.03
C THR A 40 25.32 24.86 -3.70
N SER A 41 25.95 23.87 -3.04
CA SER A 41 25.19 22.78 -2.41
C SER A 41 24.19 23.44 -1.47
N ALA A 42 22.90 23.22 -1.73
CA ALA A 42 21.86 23.59 -0.78
C ALA A 42 22.27 23.07 0.62
N PRO A 43 22.10 23.84 1.68
CA PRO A 43 22.42 23.38 3.02
C PRO A 43 21.71 22.05 3.25
N ALA A 44 22.46 21.03 3.67
CA ALA A 44 21.89 19.72 4.00
C ALA A 44 20.79 19.95 5.03
N ALA A 45 19.60 19.42 4.76
CA ALA A 45 18.51 19.47 5.73
C ALA A 45 19.04 18.91 7.05
N PRO A 46 18.71 19.52 8.20
CA PRO A 46 19.16 19.03 9.50
C PRO A 46 18.74 17.56 9.63
N PRO A 47 19.58 16.69 10.23
CA PRO A 47 19.23 15.29 10.40
C PRO A 47 17.91 15.22 11.14
N MET A 48 16.90 14.63 10.48
CA MET A 48 15.59 14.43 11.10
C MET A 48 15.80 13.48 12.29
N THR A 49 15.51 13.97 13.49
CA THR A 49 15.51 13.13 14.69
C THR A 49 14.45 12.04 14.53
N ALA A 50 14.71 10.86 15.09
CA ALA A 50 13.74 9.75 15.02
C ALA A 50 12.42 10.14 15.69
N PRO A 51 11.27 9.64 15.18
CA PRO A 51 10.01 9.83 15.83
C PRO A 51 10.04 9.25 17.25
N PRO A 52 9.39 9.88 18.26
CA PRO A 52 9.41 9.41 19.64
C PRO A 52 8.63 8.10 19.81
N ALA A 53 8.96 7.36 20.87
CA ALA A 53 8.10 6.29 21.35
C ALA A 53 6.77 6.85 21.84
N GLY A 54 5.68 6.10 21.66
CA GLY A 54 4.37 6.55 22.11
C GLY A 54 3.20 5.86 21.41
N VAL A 55 2.02 6.40 21.64
CA VAL A 55 0.78 5.96 21.01
C VAL A 55 0.52 6.83 19.78
N TYR A 56 0.28 6.15 18.67
CA TYR A 56 0.03 6.74 17.36
C TYR A 56 -1.35 6.33 16.87
N HIS A 57 -2.08 7.25 16.28
CA HIS A 57 -3.39 7.03 15.67
C HIS A 57 -3.31 7.19 14.17
N ILE A 58 -4.05 6.35 13.44
CA ILE A 58 -4.04 6.40 11.98
C ILE A 58 -4.53 7.76 11.47
N ASP A 59 -3.82 8.31 10.51
CA ASP A 59 -4.27 9.47 9.74
C ASP A 59 -5.14 8.99 8.59
N LYS A 60 -6.47 9.16 8.75
CA LYS A 60 -7.47 8.67 7.80
C LYS A 60 -7.40 9.38 6.44
N ALA A 61 -6.78 10.54 6.36
CA ALA A 61 -6.59 11.27 5.10
C ALA A 61 -5.45 10.68 4.26
N HIS A 62 -4.48 10.05 4.92
CA HIS A 62 -3.27 9.50 4.30
C HIS A 62 -3.15 7.98 4.53
N ALA A 63 -4.29 7.29 4.51
CA ALA A 63 -4.32 5.84 4.66
C ALA A 63 -5.26 5.18 3.67
N SER A 64 -4.91 3.97 3.22
CA SER A 64 -5.75 3.15 2.36
C SER A 64 -5.71 1.69 2.78
N LEU A 65 -6.86 1.02 2.66
CA LEU A 65 -7.03 -0.42 2.86
C LEU A 65 -7.71 -0.99 1.64
N GLN A 66 -6.93 -1.64 0.78
CA GLN A 66 -7.36 -2.20 -0.49
C GLN A 66 -7.39 -3.72 -0.43
N LEU A 67 -8.35 -4.30 -1.12
CA LEU A 67 -8.49 -5.74 -1.31
C LEU A 67 -8.47 -6.07 -2.78
N ARG A 68 -7.89 -7.22 -3.11
CA ARG A 68 -7.87 -7.74 -4.48
C ARG A 68 -8.33 -9.20 -4.47
N VAL A 69 -9.17 -9.55 -5.43
CA VAL A 69 -9.72 -10.89 -5.57
C VAL A 69 -9.89 -11.26 -7.03
N SER A 70 -9.61 -12.51 -7.39
CA SER A 70 -9.89 -13.01 -8.74
C SER A 70 -11.41 -13.03 -8.99
N HIS A 71 -11.83 -12.53 -10.14
CA HIS A 71 -13.22 -12.55 -10.59
C HIS A 71 -13.33 -13.34 -11.90
N MET A 72 -13.99 -14.50 -11.85
CA MET A 72 -14.24 -15.41 -12.97
C MET A 72 -12.98 -15.88 -13.72
N GLY A 73 -11.78 -15.65 -13.15
CA GLY A 73 -10.52 -15.87 -13.86
C GLY A 73 -10.23 -14.86 -14.98
N PHE A 74 -11.09 -13.87 -15.18
CA PHE A 74 -10.94 -12.86 -16.26
C PHE A 74 -10.16 -11.64 -15.80
N SER A 75 -10.30 -11.26 -14.53
CA SER A 75 -9.63 -10.09 -13.96
C SER A 75 -9.37 -10.27 -12.46
N THR A 76 -8.51 -9.41 -11.93
CA THR A 76 -8.41 -9.19 -10.48
C THR A 76 -9.22 -7.95 -10.14
N TYR A 77 -10.33 -8.15 -9.43
CA TYR A 77 -11.17 -7.07 -8.94
C TYR A 77 -10.52 -6.40 -7.73
N THR A 78 -10.40 -5.08 -7.77
CA THR A 78 -9.84 -4.28 -6.67
C THR A 78 -10.96 -3.50 -6.01
N THR A 79 -11.00 -3.53 -4.69
CA THR A 79 -11.97 -2.82 -3.86
C THR A 79 -11.28 -2.26 -2.62
N ARG A 80 -11.99 -1.49 -1.80
CA ARG A 80 -11.43 -0.87 -0.59
C ARG A 80 -12.48 -0.73 0.51
N PHE A 81 -11.99 -0.70 1.76
CA PHE A 81 -12.79 -0.19 2.87
C PHE A 81 -12.54 1.30 3.04
N SER A 82 -13.61 2.08 3.18
CA SER A 82 -13.53 3.55 3.34
C SER A 82 -13.56 4.02 4.79
N ARG A 83 -13.96 3.16 5.74
CA ARG A 83 -14.02 3.48 7.16
C ARG A 83 -13.27 2.44 7.98
N PHE A 84 -12.12 2.83 8.48
CA PHE A 84 -11.31 2.02 9.38
C PHE A 84 -10.57 2.93 10.37
N ASP A 85 -10.05 2.32 11.43
CA ASP A 85 -9.27 2.98 12.46
C ASP A 85 -8.12 2.08 12.89
N ALA A 86 -7.02 2.66 13.36
CA ALA A 86 -5.92 1.90 13.91
C ALA A 86 -5.17 2.69 14.98
N THR A 87 -4.75 1.97 16.02
CA THR A 87 -3.88 2.49 17.07
C THR A 87 -2.61 1.65 17.10
N LEU A 88 -1.47 2.31 17.09
CA LEU A 88 -0.15 1.72 17.15
C LEU A 88 0.59 2.24 18.38
N THR A 89 0.96 1.36 19.30
CA THR A 89 1.97 1.67 20.30
C THR A 89 3.33 1.38 19.68
N PHE A 90 4.14 2.40 19.51
CA PHE A 90 5.39 2.34 18.74
C PHE A 90 6.59 2.73 19.61
N ASP A 91 7.66 1.95 19.51
CA ASP A 91 8.97 2.30 20.03
C ASP A 91 10.02 2.14 18.91
N PRO A 92 10.67 3.23 18.45
CA PRO A 92 11.67 3.16 17.40
C PRO A 92 12.93 2.40 17.82
N ASN A 93 13.18 2.25 19.13
CA ASN A 93 14.33 1.51 19.68
C ASN A 93 14.00 0.02 19.91
N ASP A 94 12.72 -0.34 19.97
CA ASP A 94 12.26 -1.73 20.13
C ASP A 94 11.00 -1.97 19.29
N ILE A 95 11.15 -2.03 17.97
CA ILE A 95 10.05 -2.29 17.04
C ILE A 95 9.30 -3.60 17.37
N PRO A 96 9.99 -4.70 17.75
CA PRO A 96 9.29 -5.92 18.18
C PRO A 96 8.33 -5.76 19.35
N ALA A 97 8.53 -4.80 20.24
CA ALA A 97 7.63 -4.51 21.36
C ALA A 97 6.37 -3.72 20.94
N SER A 98 6.34 -3.19 19.73
CA SER A 98 5.21 -2.40 19.21
C SER A 98 3.93 -3.25 19.13
N LYS A 99 2.77 -2.59 19.27
CA LYS A 99 1.45 -3.25 19.24
C LYS A 99 0.50 -2.49 18.33
N LEU A 100 -0.16 -3.21 17.43
CA LEU A 100 -1.14 -2.68 16.50
C LEU A 100 -2.52 -3.27 16.76
N VAL A 101 -3.51 -2.40 16.84
CA VAL A 101 -4.93 -2.78 16.79
C VAL A 101 -5.58 -1.99 15.68
N ALA A 102 -6.21 -2.69 14.73
CA ALA A 102 -6.97 -2.07 13.65
C ALA A 102 -8.42 -2.57 13.67
N THR A 103 -9.35 -1.66 13.38
CA THR A 103 -10.78 -1.95 13.32
C THR A 103 -11.34 -1.38 12.03
N VAL A 104 -12.07 -2.19 11.27
CA VAL A 104 -12.70 -1.81 10.00
C VAL A 104 -14.21 -1.91 10.15
N ASP A 105 -14.94 -0.92 9.65
CA ASP A 105 -16.39 -1.01 9.50
C ASP A 105 -16.70 -1.90 8.28
N ALA A 106 -17.25 -3.08 8.53
CA ALA A 106 -17.54 -4.06 7.47
C ALA A 106 -18.49 -3.53 6.39
N ALA A 107 -19.42 -2.66 6.77
CA ALA A 107 -20.35 -2.04 5.81
C ALA A 107 -19.73 -0.92 4.95
N SER A 108 -18.45 -0.60 5.18
CA SER A 108 -17.75 0.44 4.42
C SER A 108 -17.02 -0.06 3.18
N LEU A 109 -17.15 -1.34 2.83
CA LEU A 109 -16.61 -1.89 1.59
C LEU A 109 -17.24 -1.17 0.39
N GLN A 110 -16.42 -0.70 -0.53
CA GLN A 110 -16.84 0.01 -1.73
C GLN A 110 -16.65 -0.90 -2.96
N LEU A 111 -17.71 -1.13 -3.70
CA LEU A 111 -17.68 -1.82 -4.98
C LEU A 111 -17.97 -0.78 -6.06
N ASP A 112 -16.91 -0.25 -6.69
CA ASP A 112 -17.03 0.80 -7.71
C ASP A 112 -17.85 0.28 -8.90
N ALA A 113 -18.86 1.07 -9.30
CA ALA A 113 -19.76 0.80 -10.42
C ALA A 113 -20.50 -0.55 -10.38
N ALA A 114 -20.48 -1.27 -9.27
CA ALA A 114 -21.20 -2.54 -9.15
C ALA A 114 -22.72 -2.30 -9.05
N PRO A 115 -23.56 -3.16 -9.66
CA PRO A 115 -24.99 -3.13 -9.42
C PRO A 115 -25.33 -3.26 -7.93
N LYS A 116 -26.42 -2.60 -7.51
CA LYS A 116 -26.87 -2.65 -6.09
C LYS A 116 -26.97 -4.09 -5.55
N MET A 117 -27.45 -5.01 -6.38
CA MET A 117 -27.58 -6.43 -6.01
C MET A 117 -26.24 -7.03 -5.58
N CYS A 118 -25.12 -6.66 -6.19
CA CYS A 118 -23.81 -7.16 -5.79
C CYS A 118 -23.42 -6.67 -4.39
N MET A 119 -23.74 -5.41 -4.08
CA MET A 119 -23.51 -4.86 -2.74
C MET A 119 -24.38 -5.56 -1.70
N ASP A 120 -25.66 -5.81 -2.01
CA ASP A 120 -26.58 -6.51 -1.11
C ASP A 120 -26.09 -7.95 -0.81
N ILE A 121 -25.54 -8.66 -1.80
CA ILE A 121 -24.95 -9.99 -1.64
C ILE A 121 -23.70 -9.90 -0.75
N VAL A 122 -22.78 -8.97 -1.03
CA VAL A 122 -21.50 -8.86 -0.30
C VAL A 122 -21.72 -8.43 1.15
N GLN A 123 -22.71 -7.60 1.43
CA GLN A 123 -23.06 -7.22 2.81
C GLN A 123 -23.95 -8.25 3.52
N GLY A 124 -24.47 -9.22 2.77
CA GLY A 124 -25.38 -10.25 3.29
C GLY A 124 -24.67 -11.42 4.00
N PRO A 125 -25.48 -12.38 4.51
CA PRO A 125 -25.00 -13.46 5.39
C PRO A 125 -24.06 -14.47 4.71
N GLN A 126 -24.02 -14.52 3.38
CA GLN A 126 -23.12 -15.42 2.64
C GLN A 126 -21.71 -14.86 2.45
N PHE A 127 -21.50 -13.55 2.77
CA PHE A 127 -20.21 -12.87 2.69
C PHE A 127 -19.89 -12.19 4.02
N LEU A 128 -20.01 -10.86 4.11
CA LEU A 128 -19.57 -10.12 5.30
C LEU A 128 -20.57 -10.16 6.46
N ASP A 129 -21.84 -10.40 6.18
CA ASP A 129 -22.95 -10.30 7.14
C ASP A 129 -22.80 -9.07 8.06
N THR A 130 -22.75 -7.90 7.43
CA THR A 130 -22.42 -6.64 8.11
C THR A 130 -23.39 -6.27 9.23
N LYS A 131 -24.58 -6.86 9.24
CA LYS A 131 -25.57 -6.66 10.32
C LYS A 131 -25.21 -7.46 11.57
N ALA A 132 -24.78 -8.71 11.40
CA ALA A 132 -24.37 -9.57 12.51
C ALA A 132 -22.92 -9.26 12.95
N TYR A 133 -22.05 -8.94 11.99
CA TYR A 133 -20.62 -8.71 12.22
C TYR A 133 -20.19 -7.34 11.66
N PRO A 134 -20.59 -6.23 12.32
CA PRO A 134 -20.34 -4.89 11.81
C PRO A 134 -18.88 -4.46 11.84
N LYS A 135 -18.03 -5.20 12.55
CA LYS A 135 -16.60 -4.89 12.73
C LYS A 135 -15.71 -6.04 12.31
N ILE A 136 -14.65 -5.69 11.57
CA ILE A 136 -13.50 -6.57 11.30
C ILE A 136 -12.37 -6.05 12.18
N VAL A 137 -11.68 -6.92 12.91
CA VAL A 137 -10.65 -6.50 13.88
C VAL A 137 -9.37 -7.29 13.66
N PHE A 138 -8.26 -6.58 13.48
CA PHE A 138 -6.92 -7.17 13.51
C PHE A 138 -6.20 -6.75 14.80
N ARG A 139 -5.50 -7.70 15.44
CA ARG A 139 -4.66 -7.46 16.61
C ARG A 139 -3.31 -8.12 16.40
N SER A 140 -2.24 -7.33 16.46
CA SER A 140 -0.89 -7.90 16.48
C SER A 140 -0.62 -8.67 17.75
N GLU A 141 0.04 -9.81 17.62
CA GLU A 141 0.53 -10.64 18.72
C GLU A 141 2.05 -10.55 18.82
N LYS A 142 2.73 -10.52 17.67
CA LYS A 142 4.18 -10.48 17.58
C LYS A 142 4.60 -9.73 16.33
N ILE A 143 5.64 -8.91 16.46
CA ILE A 143 6.33 -8.29 15.34
C ILE A 143 7.71 -8.91 15.21
N ARG A 144 8.09 -9.34 14.03
CA ARG A 144 9.33 -10.06 13.70
C ARG A 144 10.10 -9.28 12.65
N MET A 145 11.29 -8.77 12.98
CA MET A 145 12.15 -8.14 11.97
C MET A 145 12.55 -9.14 10.89
N THR A 146 12.42 -8.75 9.63
CA THR A 146 12.86 -9.50 8.44
C THR A 146 13.96 -8.77 7.68
N GLY A 147 14.24 -7.51 8.02
CA GLY A 147 15.29 -6.67 7.47
C GLY A 147 15.43 -5.38 8.29
N ALA A 148 16.25 -4.46 7.83
CA ALA A 148 16.51 -3.21 8.54
C ALA A 148 15.28 -2.31 8.72
N LYS A 149 14.35 -2.36 7.77
CA LYS A 149 13.08 -1.60 7.77
C LYS A 149 11.87 -2.47 7.46
N THR A 150 12.04 -3.78 7.37
CA THR A 150 10.98 -4.73 7.03
C THR A 150 10.73 -5.68 8.18
N PHE A 151 9.48 -6.07 8.36
CA PHE A 151 9.05 -6.95 9.43
C PHE A 151 7.74 -7.65 9.12
N ASP A 152 7.50 -8.78 9.76
CA ASP A 152 6.23 -9.47 9.76
C ASP A 152 5.44 -9.06 10.99
N ILE A 153 4.19 -8.64 10.80
CA ILE A 153 3.21 -8.46 11.85
C ILE A 153 2.36 -9.72 11.92
N VAL A 154 2.68 -10.60 12.86
CA VAL A 154 1.90 -11.79 13.15
C VAL A 154 0.77 -11.40 14.09
N GLY A 155 -0.46 -11.75 13.76
CA GLY A 155 -1.61 -11.40 14.58
C GLY A 155 -2.84 -12.24 14.26
N THR A 156 -3.97 -11.86 14.84
CA THR A 156 -5.27 -12.48 14.63
C THR A 156 -6.21 -11.51 13.92
N LEU A 157 -6.96 -12.03 12.95
CA LEU A 157 -8.04 -11.36 12.24
C LEU A 157 -9.38 -11.96 12.69
N ALA A 158 -10.25 -11.14 13.27
CA ALA A 158 -11.64 -11.48 13.52
C ALA A 158 -12.51 -10.91 12.38
N LEU A 159 -13.12 -11.79 11.62
CA LEU A 159 -13.92 -11.48 10.43
C LEU A 159 -15.08 -12.46 10.35
N HIS A 160 -16.28 -11.97 10.08
CA HIS A 160 -17.49 -12.80 9.92
C HIS A 160 -17.72 -13.76 11.09
N GLY A 161 -17.46 -13.31 12.33
CA GLY A 161 -17.60 -14.11 13.55
C GLY A 161 -16.50 -15.16 13.79
N VAL A 162 -15.54 -15.31 12.87
CA VAL A 162 -14.43 -16.26 12.97
C VAL A 162 -13.12 -15.52 13.19
N THR A 163 -12.26 -16.07 14.06
CA THR A 163 -10.91 -15.52 14.29
C THR A 163 -9.85 -16.48 13.77
N ARG A 164 -8.93 -15.99 12.97
CA ARG A 164 -7.82 -16.75 12.38
C ARG A 164 -6.49 -15.99 12.46
N PRO A 165 -5.36 -16.70 12.54
CA PRO A 165 -4.05 -16.07 12.42
C PRO A 165 -3.85 -15.52 11.01
N VAL A 166 -3.27 -14.32 10.93
CA VAL A 166 -2.88 -13.66 9.67
C VAL A 166 -1.52 -13.01 9.87
N VAL A 167 -0.70 -13.03 8.83
CA VAL A 167 0.59 -12.34 8.79
C VAL A 167 0.52 -11.22 7.77
N LEU A 168 0.94 -10.03 8.18
CA LEU A 168 1.15 -8.90 7.29
C LEU A 168 2.66 -8.65 7.16
N ALA A 169 3.20 -8.76 5.95
CA ALA A 169 4.56 -8.33 5.66
C ALA A 169 4.54 -6.81 5.51
N ALA A 170 5.34 -6.12 6.30
CA ALA A 170 5.32 -4.67 6.40
C ALA A 170 6.69 -4.04 6.23
N SER A 171 6.71 -2.78 5.81
CA SER A 171 7.90 -1.92 5.75
C SER A 171 7.64 -0.59 6.45
N TYR A 172 8.65 -0.10 7.15
CA TYR A 172 8.70 1.25 7.70
C TYR A 172 9.21 2.21 6.63
N ASN A 173 8.38 3.14 6.21
CA ASN A 173 8.69 4.08 5.13
C ASN A 173 9.47 5.30 5.63
N GLY A 174 9.33 5.62 6.92
CA GLY A 174 9.98 6.75 7.55
C GLY A 174 9.07 7.48 8.52
N GLY A 175 9.59 8.57 9.08
CA GLY A 175 8.83 9.42 10.00
C GLY A 175 9.65 10.59 10.50
N TYR A 176 9.01 11.49 11.23
CA TYR A 176 9.63 12.66 11.86
C TYR A 176 8.96 12.94 13.23
N PRO A 177 9.66 13.64 14.14
CA PRO A 177 9.16 13.88 15.51
C PRO A 177 8.10 14.98 15.59
N GLY A 178 7.81 15.67 14.51
CA GLY A 178 6.98 16.85 14.40
C GLY A 178 7.78 18.04 13.83
N MET A 179 7.06 19.03 13.30
CA MET A 179 7.60 20.29 12.76
C MET A 179 6.85 21.46 13.41
N PRO A 180 7.54 22.34 14.20
CA PRO A 180 6.86 23.33 15.03
C PRO A 180 5.85 24.23 14.31
N ASP A 181 6.19 24.66 13.09
CA ASP A 181 5.40 25.64 12.33
C ASP A 181 4.44 25.02 11.32
N MET A 182 4.46 23.68 11.15
CA MET A 182 3.65 23.00 10.16
C MET A 182 2.75 21.92 10.78
N ASP A 183 3.35 20.94 11.43
CA ASP A 183 2.65 19.84 12.08
C ASP A 183 3.38 19.50 13.39
N PRO A 184 2.87 19.91 14.53
CA PRO A 184 3.54 19.71 15.80
C PRO A 184 3.53 18.24 16.26
N HIS A 185 2.87 17.33 15.56
CA HIS A 185 2.77 15.94 15.93
C HIS A 185 3.81 15.09 15.19
N ALA A 186 4.31 14.07 15.86
CA ALA A 186 5.12 13.06 15.22
C ALA A 186 4.33 12.32 14.12
N ARG A 187 4.99 12.00 13.02
CA ARG A 187 4.43 11.22 11.92
C ARG A 187 5.30 10.02 11.61
N ILE A 188 4.65 8.88 11.32
CA ILE A 188 5.30 7.66 10.86
C ILE A 188 4.46 7.02 9.76
N GLY A 189 5.12 6.41 8.77
CA GLY A 189 4.49 5.79 7.62
C GLY A 189 4.89 4.34 7.43
N PHE A 190 3.93 3.52 6.99
CA PHE A 190 4.10 2.10 6.73
C PHE A 190 3.37 1.68 5.47
N SER A 191 3.97 0.72 4.75
CA SER A 191 3.29 -0.10 3.75
C SER A 191 3.20 -1.53 4.26
N ALA A 192 2.07 -2.19 4.04
CA ALA A 192 1.92 -3.59 4.41
C ALA A 192 1.07 -4.36 3.39
N HIS A 193 1.34 -5.65 3.28
CA HIS A 193 0.56 -6.57 2.46
C HIS A 193 0.43 -7.92 3.12
N GLY A 194 -0.63 -8.63 2.76
CA GLY A 194 -0.89 -9.98 3.22
C GLY A 194 -2.00 -10.62 2.44
N SER A 195 -2.33 -11.84 2.76
CA SER A 195 -3.45 -12.54 2.14
C SER A 195 -4.12 -13.51 3.11
N PHE A 196 -5.38 -13.83 2.85
CA PHE A 196 -6.13 -14.84 3.57
C PHE A 196 -7.18 -15.47 2.65
N LYS A 197 -7.63 -16.69 2.98
CA LYS A 197 -8.76 -17.32 2.30
C LYS A 197 -10.05 -16.89 2.97
N ARG A 198 -11.00 -16.36 2.20
CA ARG A 198 -12.30 -15.97 2.74
C ARG A 198 -13.13 -17.17 3.23
N SER A 199 -12.91 -18.34 2.64
CA SER A 199 -13.54 -19.59 3.10
C SER A 199 -13.13 -19.99 4.52
N ASP A 200 -11.91 -19.65 4.98
CA ASP A 200 -11.44 -19.89 6.35
C ASP A 200 -12.26 -19.11 7.39
N PHE A 201 -12.99 -18.08 6.94
CA PHE A 201 -13.90 -17.26 7.76
C PHE A 201 -15.39 -17.57 7.48
N GLY A 202 -15.68 -18.71 6.86
CA GLY A 202 -17.06 -19.12 6.55
C GLY A 202 -17.67 -18.49 5.30
N MET A 203 -16.95 -17.66 4.56
CA MET A 203 -17.42 -16.98 3.35
C MET A 203 -17.17 -17.82 2.10
N GLY A 204 -17.74 -19.02 2.03
CA GLY A 204 -17.53 -19.97 0.91
C GLY A 204 -18.42 -19.75 -0.32
N TYR A 205 -19.41 -18.86 -0.25
CA TYR A 205 -20.34 -18.64 -1.37
C TYR A 205 -19.63 -18.16 -2.63
N GLY A 206 -19.88 -18.85 -3.78
CA GLY A 206 -19.31 -18.50 -5.07
C GLY A 206 -17.80 -18.68 -5.20
N VAL A 207 -17.15 -19.41 -4.26
CA VAL A 207 -15.76 -19.87 -4.45
C VAL A 207 -15.75 -20.90 -5.58
N PRO A 208 -14.86 -20.76 -6.58
CA PRO A 208 -14.76 -21.72 -7.67
C PRO A 208 -14.47 -23.14 -7.17
N ALA A 209 -15.12 -24.12 -7.78
CA ALA A 209 -14.79 -25.52 -7.53
C ALA A 209 -13.33 -25.81 -7.92
N PRO A 210 -12.66 -26.79 -7.27
CA PRO A 210 -11.28 -27.16 -7.62
C PRO A 210 -11.09 -27.39 -9.12
N GLY A 211 -10.06 -26.78 -9.70
CA GLY A 211 -9.77 -26.90 -11.13
C GLY A 211 -10.59 -25.96 -12.04
N THR A 212 -11.42 -25.09 -11.48
CA THR A 212 -12.19 -24.08 -12.23
C THR A 212 -11.85 -22.66 -11.77
N THR A 213 -12.28 -21.67 -12.55
CA THR A 213 -12.13 -20.23 -12.21
C THR A 213 -13.46 -19.51 -12.17
N MET A 214 -14.58 -20.22 -12.44
CA MET A 214 -15.91 -19.62 -12.54
C MET A 214 -16.47 -19.28 -11.15
N GLY A 215 -16.26 -18.03 -10.74
CA GLY A 215 -16.70 -17.52 -9.45
C GLY A 215 -15.80 -16.40 -8.94
N VAL A 216 -16.00 -16.01 -7.69
CA VAL A 216 -15.14 -15.06 -6.98
C VAL A 216 -14.09 -15.85 -6.20
N GLY A 217 -12.81 -15.54 -6.41
CA GLY A 217 -11.69 -16.26 -5.82
C GLY A 217 -11.76 -16.39 -4.30
N ASP A 218 -11.15 -17.43 -3.80
CA ASP A 218 -11.07 -17.68 -2.35
C ASP A 218 -9.98 -16.82 -1.67
N LEU A 219 -8.84 -16.65 -2.34
CA LEU A 219 -7.74 -15.85 -1.83
C LEU A 219 -8.06 -14.35 -1.97
N ILE A 220 -7.97 -13.65 -0.87
CA ILE A 220 -8.07 -12.19 -0.78
C ILE A 220 -6.67 -11.65 -0.51
N ASP A 221 -6.14 -10.83 -1.43
CA ASP A 221 -4.92 -10.07 -1.20
C ASP A 221 -5.28 -8.72 -0.57
N VAL A 222 -4.50 -8.32 0.44
CA VAL A 222 -4.66 -7.06 1.17
C VAL A 222 -3.45 -6.19 0.93
N THR A 223 -3.67 -4.92 0.61
CA THR A 223 -2.63 -3.90 0.54
C THR A 223 -3.03 -2.72 1.43
N ILE A 224 -2.10 -2.27 2.25
CA ILE A 224 -2.30 -1.20 3.22
C ILE A 224 -1.19 -0.18 3.03
N GLU A 225 -1.59 1.08 2.88
CA GLU A 225 -0.71 2.24 3.05
C GLU A 225 -1.25 3.04 4.22
N ALA A 226 -0.40 3.38 5.19
CA ALA A 226 -0.84 3.99 6.42
C ALA A 226 0.17 5.00 6.98
N GLU A 227 -0.30 6.22 7.17
CA GLU A 227 0.37 7.20 8.01
C GLU A 227 -0.30 7.25 9.37
N PHE A 228 0.50 7.53 10.39
CA PHE A 228 0.03 7.67 11.77
C PHE A 228 0.52 9.00 12.35
N SER A 229 -0.34 9.65 13.12
CA SER A 229 -0.04 10.81 13.93
C SER A 229 0.20 10.38 15.38
N GLY A 230 1.29 10.84 15.95
CA GLY A 230 1.77 10.42 17.27
C GLY A 230 1.85 11.56 18.29
N PRO A 231 2.70 11.41 19.31
CA PRO A 231 2.85 12.43 20.34
C PRO A 231 3.22 13.80 19.74
N PRO A 232 2.78 14.91 20.35
CA PRO A 232 3.22 16.24 19.96
C PRO A 232 4.70 16.42 20.29
N LEU A 233 5.35 17.33 19.59
CA LEU A 233 6.67 17.82 19.94
C LEU A 233 6.70 18.22 21.43
N ALA A 234 7.71 17.74 22.14
CA ALA A 234 7.99 18.26 23.47
C ALA A 234 8.26 19.78 23.34
N THR A 235 7.35 20.60 23.84
CA THR A 235 7.61 22.04 23.99
C THR A 235 8.87 22.15 24.86
N ALA A 236 9.88 22.87 24.36
CA ALA A 236 11.04 23.20 25.18
C ALA A 236 10.50 23.81 26.47
N ALA A 237 10.73 23.13 27.60
CA ALA A 237 10.30 23.61 28.90
C ALA A 237 10.78 25.05 29.02
N GLY A 238 9.83 25.99 29.16
CA GLY A 238 10.12 27.39 29.16
C GLY A 238 11.24 27.68 30.15
N LYS A 239 12.32 28.28 29.67
CA LYS A 239 13.30 28.92 30.56
C LYS A 239 12.54 29.96 31.33
N SER A 240 12.16 29.67 32.57
CA SER A 240 11.72 30.64 33.52
C SER A 240 12.86 31.64 33.71
N HIS A 241 12.66 32.84 33.24
CA HIS A 241 13.49 34.01 33.58
C HIS A 241 13.18 34.48 35.00
#